data_20eb3c17f1d0be3a03ab7b011dc88b2a
#
_entry.id   20eb3c17f1d0be3a03ab7b011dc88b2a
#
_cell.length_a   1.000
_cell.length_b   1.000
_cell.length_c   1.000
_cell.angle_alpha   90.00
_cell.angle_beta   90.00
_cell.angle_gamma   90.00
#
_symmetry.space_group_name_H-M   'P 1'
#
loop_
_entity.id
_entity.type
_entity.pdbx_description
1 polymer ?
#
loop_
_entity_poly.entity_id
_entity_poly.type
_entity_poly.pdbx_seq_one_letter_code
_entity_poly.pdbx_strand_id
1 'polypeptide(L)'
;MTDKKPELSDAMKKKLEPRKFTKNPILGTKFTIAVSSAKGGVGKSTFATNLALALKQIGCKVGLLDADIYGPSIPKMFDINEKPKSDGQTLTPITKYDIQCMSIGFLADQQTPMIWRGIMVTSAIKTFTQKVGWKDLDFIIVDMPPGTGDTQLTFSQEIKMDGAIIVSTPQEVALLDVKRGIKMFDKLGVKILGLVDNMSYFTGDDGKKYKIFGEGGVKRTAEEFEKEFLGEIPINPEVGKCGDEGKPIVEANPDHEISKIYLNLANKIKSIYFS
;
A
#
# COMPACT_ATOMS: atom_id res chain seq x y z
N MET A 1 29.19 21.00 41.19
CA MET A 1 29.19 19.57 40.91
C MET A 1 28.66 19.40 39.49
N THR A 2 29.55 19.10 38.56
CA THR A 2 29.22 18.95 37.14
C THR A 2 28.80 17.49 36.92
N ASP A 3 27.51 17.27 36.71
CA ASP A 3 26.97 15.97 36.33
C ASP A 3 27.50 15.58 34.93
N LYS A 4 28.58 14.81 34.89
CA LYS A 4 28.97 14.10 33.65
C LYS A 4 27.99 12.96 33.42
N LYS A 5 27.18 13.06 32.38
CA LYS A 5 26.39 11.90 31.87
C LYS A 5 27.37 10.75 31.62
N PRO A 6 27.06 9.52 32.08
CA PRO A 6 27.92 8.36 31.85
C PRO A 6 28.09 8.13 30.33
N GLU A 7 29.34 8.05 29.88
CA GLU A 7 29.64 7.66 28.48
C GLU A 7 29.22 6.20 28.26
N LEU A 8 28.43 5.99 27.22
CA LEU A 8 28.03 4.64 26.79
C LEU A 8 29.26 3.83 26.39
N SER A 9 29.37 2.60 26.87
CA SER A 9 30.44 1.68 26.47
C SER A 9 30.40 1.41 24.96
N ASP A 10 31.56 1.11 24.36
CA ASP A 10 31.64 0.85 22.90
C ASP A 10 30.75 -0.34 22.46
N ALA A 11 30.53 -1.31 23.34
CA ALA A 11 29.57 -2.38 23.13
C ALA A 11 28.11 -1.89 23.09
N MET A 12 27.78 -0.86 23.88
CA MET A 12 26.46 -0.20 23.83
C MET A 12 26.33 0.72 22.62
N LYS A 13 27.40 1.44 22.24
CA LYS A 13 27.41 2.23 20.98
C LYS A 13 27.21 1.36 19.77
N LYS A 14 27.86 0.19 19.69
CA LYS A 14 27.70 -0.80 18.62
C LYS A 14 26.29 -1.44 18.55
N LYS A 15 25.60 -1.57 19.70
CA LYS A 15 24.18 -1.99 19.74
C LYS A 15 23.20 -0.89 19.31
N LEU A 16 23.61 0.37 19.39
CA LEU A 16 22.82 1.54 19.00
C LEU A 16 23.09 1.99 17.55
N GLU A 17 24.10 1.41 16.88
CA GLU A 17 24.30 1.65 15.46
C GLU A 17 23.05 1.18 14.70
N PRO A 18 22.48 2.03 13.81
CA PRO A 18 21.33 1.62 13.02
C PRO A 18 21.69 0.38 12.20
N ARG A 19 20.95 -0.70 12.40
CA ARG A 19 21.09 -1.92 11.58
C ARG A 19 20.93 -1.52 10.13
N LYS A 20 21.95 -1.73 9.31
CA LYS A 20 21.84 -1.63 7.86
C LYS A 20 20.94 -2.78 7.40
N PHE A 21 19.67 -2.47 7.12
CA PHE A 21 18.75 -3.45 6.54
C PHE A 21 19.11 -3.68 5.08
N THR A 22 19.36 -4.92 4.72
CA THR A 22 19.52 -5.30 3.30
C THR A 22 18.12 -5.47 2.73
N LYS A 23 17.64 -4.43 2.05
CA LYS A 23 16.32 -4.47 1.40
C LYS A 23 16.34 -5.40 0.20
N ASN A 24 15.42 -6.35 0.17
CA ASN A 24 15.29 -7.32 -0.90
C ASN A 24 14.38 -6.77 -2.01
N PRO A 25 14.83 -6.73 -3.27
CA PRO A 25 13.94 -6.40 -4.38
C PRO A 25 12.93 -7.54 -4.60
N ILE A 26 11.75 -7.20 -5.05
CA ILE A 26 10.80 -8.19 -5.57
C ILE A 26 11.26 -8.54 -7.00
N LEU A 27 11.65 -9.80 -7.19
CA LEU A 27 12.17 -10.26 -8.47
C LEU A 27 11.08 -10.25 -9.55
N GLY A 28 11.44 -9.92 -10.79
CA GLY A 28 10.50 -9.88 -11.92
C GLY A 28 9.68 -8.57 -12.04
N THR A 29 10.03 -7.53 -11.25
CA THR A 29 9.42 -6.19 -11.37
C THR A 29 10.49 -5.11 -11.52
N LYS A 30 10.15 -4.03 -12.25
CA LYS A 30 11.01 -2.85 -12.38
C LYS A 30 10.88 -1.94 -11.16
N PHE A 31 9.64 -1.64 -10.74
CA PHE A 31 9.37 -0.70 -9.65
C PHE A 31 8.37 -1.27 -8.63
N THR A 32 8.68 -1.11 -7.36
CA THR A 32 7.84 -1.51 -6.23
C THR A 32 7.26 -0.27 -5.56
N ILE A 33 5.93 -0.13 -5.61
CA ILE A 33 5.20 0.99 -5.01
C ILE A 33 4.39 0.49 -3.81
N ALA A 34 4.70 0.99 -2.63
CA ALA A 34 3.92 0.72 -1.43
C ALA A 34 2.69 1.62 -1.36
N VAL A 35 1.54 1.04 -1.10
CA VAL A 35 0.34 1.77 -0.67
C VAL A 35 0.17 1.55 0.83
N SER A 36 0.28 2.61 1.57
CA SER A 36 0.29 2.60 3.04
C SER A 36 -0.82 3.46 3.59
N SER A 37 -1.27 3.10 4.76
CA SER A 37 -2.14 3.96 5.58
C SER A 37 -1.70 3.91 7.02
N ALA A 38 -1.77 5.03 7.68
CA ALA A 38 -1.40 5.12 9.10
C ALA A 38 -2.51 4.57 10.03
N LYS A 39 -3.72 4.33 9.50
CA LYS A 39 -4.88 3.81 10.22
C LYS A 39 -5.65 2.82 9.36
N GLY A 40 -6.30 1.83 9.99
CA GLY A 40 -7.21 0.92 9.31
C GLY A 40 -8.53 1.61 8.91
N GLY A 41 -9.20 1.07 7.88
CA GLY A 41 -10.52 1.55 7.46
C GLY A 41 -10.54 2.81 6.59
N VAL A 42 -9.39 3.34 6.16
CA VAL A 42 -9.31 4.53 5.28
C VAL A 42 -9.42 4.20 3.78
N GLY A 43 -9.70 2.95 3.42
CA GLY A 43 -9.83 2.52 2.03
C GLY A 43 -8.50 2.24 1.31
N LYS A 44 -7.43 1.92 2.04
CA LYS A 44 -6.09 1.60 1.52
C LYS A 44 -6.13 0.51 0.45
N SER A 45 -6.73 -0.64 0.73
CA SER A 45 -6.80 -1.78 -0.18
C SER A 45 -7.66 -1.50 -1.41
N THR A 46 -8.77 -0.76 -1.25
CA THR A 46 -9.59 -0.26 -2.36
C THR A 46 -8.76 0.65 -3.27
N PHE A 47 -7.95 1.54 -2.67
CA PHE A 47 -7.06 2.41 -3.41
C PHE A 47 -5.99 1.61 -4.16
N ALA A 48 -5.28 0.70 -3.48
CA ALA A 48 -4.23 -0.13 -4.08
C ALA A 48 -4.74 -0.93 -5.28
N THR A 49 -5.90 -1.54 -5.13
CA THR A 49 -6.58 -2.36 -6.14
C THR A 49 -6.95 -1.54 -7.37
N ASN A 50 -7.61 -0.39 -7.19
CA ASN A 50 -8.03 0.46 -8.29
C ASN A 50 -6.85 1.17 -8.96
N LEU A 51 -5.80 1.54 -8.23
CA LEU A 51 -4.57 2.08 -8.80
C LEU A 51 -3.87 1.04 -9.69
N ALA A 52 -3.79 -0.22 -9.24
CA ALA A 52 -3.19 -1.30 -10.02
C ALA A 52 -3.95 -1.51 -11.35
N LEU A 53 -5.29 -1.53 -11.30
CA LEU A 53 -6.15 -1.62 -12.48
C LEU A 53 -5.99 -0.40 -13.41
N ALA A 54 -5.90 0.80 -12.87
CA ALA A 54 -5.68 2.02 -13.65
C ALA A 54 -4.31 2.03 -14.34
N LEU A 55 -3.24 1.60 -13.66
CA LEU A 55 -1.92 1.42 -14.28
C LEU A 55 -1.95 0.41 -15.42
N LYS A 56 -2.67 -0.71 -15.25
CA LYS A 56 -2.89 -1.72 -16.31
C LYS A 56 -3.64 -1.10 -17.51
N GLN A 57 -4.69 -0.31 -17.25
CA GLN A 57 -5.47 0.32 -18.34
C GLN A 57 -4.64 1.29 -19.19
N ILE A 58 -3.64 1.96 -18.61
CA ILE A 58 -2.70 2.84 -19.34
C ILE A 58 -1.49 2.08 -19.92
N GLY A 59 -1.60 0.74 -20.02
CA GLY A 59 -0.65 -0.11 -20.75
C GLY A 59 0.56 -0.58 -19.96
N CYS A 60 0.57 -0.46 -18.61
CA CYS A 60 1.62 -1.03 -17.78
C CYS A 60 1.34 -2.50 -17.46
N LYS A 61 2.40 -3.31 -17.32
CA LYS A 61 2.33 -4.67 -16.77
C LYS A 61 2.39 -4.57 -15.25
N VAL A 62 1.35 -5.03 -14.57
CA VAL A 62 1.16 -4.75 -13.13
C VAL A 62 1.01 -6.03 -12.32
N GLY A 63 1.69 -6.05 -11.17
CA GLY A 63 1.46 -6.97 -10.08
C GLY A 63 0.76 -6.29 -8.90
N LEU A 64 -0.03 -7.06 -8.15
CA LEU A 64 -0.69 -6.61 -6.94
C LEU A 64 -0.38 -7.60 -5.81
N LEU A 65 0.31 -7.12 -4.77
CA LEU A 65 0.66 -7.89 -3.60
C LEU A 65 -0.14 -7.39 -2.39
N ASP A 66 -1.01 -8.24 -1.87
CA ASP A 66 -1.71 -8.03 -0.61
C ASP A 66 -0.82 -8.52 0.55
N ALA A 67 -0.24 -7.58 1.25
CA ALA A 67 0.63 -7.82 2.41
C ALA A 67 -0.08 -7.53 3.75
N ASP A 68 -1.39 -7.24 3.74
CA ASP A 68 -2.16 -6.98 4.97
C ASP A 68 -2.48 -8.28 5.71
N ILE A 69 -1.62 -8.61 6.67
CA ILE A 69 -1.73 -9.84 7.46
C ILE A 69 -2.94 -9.86 8.40
N TYR A 70 -3.51 -8.71 8.70
CA TYR A 70 -4.64 -8.60 9.64
C TYR A 70 -5.99 -8.72 8.96
N GLY A 71 -6.06 -8.40 7.66
CA GLY A 71 -7.29 -8.44 6.91
C GLY A 71 -7.04 -8.47 5.41
N PRO A 72 -6.47 -9.58 4.87
CA PRO A 72 -6.23 -9.69 3.44
C PRO A 72 -7.56 -9.59 2.70
N SER A 73 -7.70 -8.57 1.87
CA SER A 73 -8.96 -8.20 1.22
C SER A 73 -8.92 -8.32 -0.31
N ILE A 74 -7.75 -8.33 -0.93
CA ILE A 74 -7.61 -8.36 -2.38
C ILE A 74 -8.22 -9.63 -3.00
N PRO A 75 -8.08 -10.83 -2.40
CA PRO A 75 -8.75 -12.01 -2.95
C PRO A 75 -10.26 -11.83 -3.10
N LYS A 76 -10.92 -11.24 -2.10
CA LYS A 76 -12.35 -10.94 -2.15
C LYS A 76 -12.67 -9.86 -3.18
N MET A 77 -11.90 -8.77 -3.19
CA MET A 77 -12.11 -7.63 -4.11
C MET A 77 -11.90 -7.99 -5.58
N PHE A 78 -11.19 -9.09 -5.87
CA PHE A 78 -10.97 -9.61 -7.22
C PHE A 78 -11.75 -10.90 -7.50
N ASP A 79 -12.60 -11.35 -6.57
CA ASP A 79 -13.28 -12.64 -6.66
C ASP A 79 -12.32 -13.79 -7.02
N ILE A 80 -11.21 -13.86 -6.28
CA ILE A 80 -10.21 -14.92 -6.42
C ILE A 80 -10.48 -15.98 -5.36
N ASN A 81 -10.97 -17.15 -5.81
CA ASN A 81 -11.33 -18.26 -4.93
C ASN A 81 -10.34 -19.43 -5.02
N GLU A 82 -9.36 -19.34 -5.93
CA GLU A 82 -8.31 -20.34 -6.12
C GLU A 82 -7.06 -20.04 -5.32
N LYS A 83 -6.23 -21.06 -5.08
CA LYS A 83 -4.91 -20.92 -4.46
C LYS A 83 -3.82 -20.87 -5.53
N PRO A 84 -2.72 -20.13 -5.28
CA PRO A 84 -1.56 -20.12 -6.19
C PRO A 84 -1.00 -21.55 -6.36
N LYS A 85 -0.65 -21.90 -7.59
CA LYS A 85 0.02 -23.15 -7.88
C LYS A 85 1.48 -23.10 -7.42
N SER A 86 2.01 -24.23 -6.94
CA SER A 86 3.41 -24.36 -6.55
C SER A 86 4.05 -25.55 -7.26
N ASP A 87 5.29 -25.38 -7.71
CA ASP A 87 6.14 -26.45 -8.21
C ASP A 87 7.08 -27.01 -7.10
N GLY A 88 6.86 -26.60 -5.84
CA GLY A 88 7.69 -26.94 -4.68
C GLY A 88 8.81 -25.92 -4.40
N GLN A 89 9.17 -25.08 -5.36
CA GLN A 89 10.18 -24.02 -5.20
C GLN A 89 9.57 -22.63 -5.41
N THR A 90 8.69 -22.49 -6.39
CA THR A 90 8.12 -21.22 -6.83
C THR A 90 6.60 -21.26 -6.72
N LEU A 91 6.01 -20.14 -6.31
CA LEU A 91 4.57 -19.89 -6.34
C LEU A 91 4.22 -19.12 -7.60
N THR A 92 3.30 -19.64 -8.38
CA THR A 92 2.79 -18.92 -9.56
C THR A 92 1.71 -17.93 -9.12
N PRO A 93 1.89 -16.61 -9.34
CA PRO A 93 0.85 -15.65 -9.02
C PRO A 93 -0.42 -15.91 -9.83
N ILE A 94 -1.57 -15.61 -9.23
CA ILE A 94 -2.87 -15.74 -9.89
C ILE A 94 -3.06 -14.54 -10.80
N THR A 95 -3.48 -14.77 -12.05
CA THR A 95 -3.77 -13.67 -12.97
C THR A 95 -5.27 -13.41 -13.02
N LYS A 96 -5.67 -12.21 -12.65
CA LYS A 96 -7.05 -11.73 -12.73
C LYS A 96 -7.06 -10.31 -13.30
N TYR A 97 -7.95 -10.03 -14.23
CA TYR A 97 -8.02 -8.73 -14.93
C TYR A 97 -6.65 -8.30 -15.53
N ASP A 98 -5.87 -9.25 -16.08
CA ASP A 98 -4.50 -9.07 -16.57
C ASP A 98 -3.50 -8.51 -15.54
N ILE A 99 -3.80 -8.64 -14.25
CA ILE A 99 -2.92 -8.32 -13.13
C ILE A 99 -2.45 -9.62 -12.48
N GLN A 100 -1.13 -9.73 -12.23
CA GLN A 100 -0.58 -10.82 -11.43
C GLN A 100 -0.82 -10.53 -9.95
N CYS A 101 -1.56 -11.39 -9.26
CA CYS A 101 -1.97 -11.19 -7.87
C CYS A 101 -1.34 -12.23 -6.93
N MET A 102 -0.91 -11.77 -5.78
CA MET A 102 -0.53 -12.61 -4.65
C MET A 102 -1.05 -11.98 -3.36
N SER A 103 -1.51 -12.79 -2.44
CA SER A 103 -1.99 -12.35 -1.13
C SER A 103 -1.41 -13.21 -0.03
N ILE A 104 -1.14 -12.59 1.11
CA ILE A 104 -0.80 -13.31 2.33
C ILE A 104 -1.94 -14.23 2.77
N GLY A 105 -3.18 -13.88 2.41
CA GLY A 105 -4.36 -14.72 2.63
C GLY A 105 -4.31 -16.07 1.92
N PHE A 106 -3.53 -16.20 0.83
CA PHE A 106 -3.33 -17.49 0.17
C PHE A 106 -2.35 -18.41 0.90
N LEU A 107 -1.47 -17.83 1.73
CA LEU A 107 -0.46 -18.57 2.50
C LEU A 107 -1.00 -19.02 3.86
N ALA A 108 -2.09 -18.42 4.31
CA ALA A 108 -2.76 -18.76 5.55
C ALA A 108 -3.82 -19.85 5.30
N ASP A 109 -3.97 -20.78 6.25
CA ASP A 109 -5.11 -21.68 6.23
C ASP A 109 -6.33 -20.91 6.73
N GLN A 110 -7.35 -20.78 5.89
CA GLN A 110 -8.56 -19.97 6.19
C GLN A 110 -9.36 -20.50 7.40
N GLN A 111 -9.12 -21.75 7.82
CA GLN A 111 -9.86 -22.37 8.92
C GLN A 111 -9.18 -22.23 10.29
N THR A 112 -7.94 -21.81 10.34
CA THR A 112 -7.20 -21.68 11.60
C THR A 112 -6.83 -20.24 11.86
N PRO A 113 -7.28 -19.61 12.97
CA PRO A 113 -6.82 -18.27 13.35
C PRO A 113 -5.30 -18.29 13.52
N MET A 114 -4.59 -17.69 12.57
CA MET A 114 -3.13 -17.66 12.59
C MET A 114 -2.65 -16.42 13.34
N ILE A 115 -1.96 -16.64 14.45
CA ILE A 115 -1.28 -15.55 15.16
C ILE A 115 0.04 -15.26 14.44
N TRP A 116 0.08 -14.20 13.68
CA TRP A 116 1.27 -13.75 12.97
C TRP A 116 2.34 -13.27 13.95
N ARG A 117 3.41 -14.04 14.12
CA ARG A 117 4.59 -13.65 14.89
C ARG A 117 5.66 -13.10 13.93
N GLY A 118 6.58 -12.28 14.44
CA GLY A 118 7.61 -11.62 13.62
C GLY A 118 8.37 -12.54 12.67
N ILE A 119 8.71 -13.77 13.11
CA ILE A 119 9.38 -14.78 12.27
C ILE A 119 8.50 -15.21 11.07
N MET A 120 7.19 -15.32 11.28
CA MET A 120 6.25 -15.70 10.21
C MET A 120 6.09 -14.56 9.21
N VAL A 121 6.04 -13.31 9.67
CA VAL A 121 6.01 -12.12 8.82
C VAL A 121 7.27 -12.08 7.94
N THR A 122 8.46 -12.23 8.52
CA THR A 122 9.72 -12.27 7.77
C THR A 122 9.76 -13.43 6.77
N SER A 123 9.21 -14.59 7.12
CA SER A 123 9.11 -15.75 6.21
C SER A 123 8.18 -15.45 5.02
N ALA A 124 7.04 -14.83 5.27
CA ALA A 124 6.11 -14.41 4.22
C ALA A 124 6.76 -13.39 3.27
N ILE A 125 7.47 -12.39 3.81
CA ILE A 125 8.20 -11.40 3.01
C ILE A 125 9.23 -12.09 2.11
N LYS A 126 10.01 -13.03 2.64
CA LYS A 126 10.97 -13.81 1.82
C LYS A 126 10.26 -14.59 0.72
N THR A 127 9.10 -15.16 1.01
CA THR A 127 8.29 -15.84 0.00
C THR A 127 7.89 -14.89 -1.11
N PHE A 128 7.33 -13.72 -0.78
CA PHE A 128 6.88 -12.74 -1.76
C PHE A 128 7.99 -12.14 -2.61
N THR A 129 9.18 -11.94 -2.02
CA THR A 129 10.32 -11.33 -2.72
C THR A 129 11.12 -12.33 -3.56
N GLN A 130 11.21 -13.61 -3.11
CA GLN A 130 12.14 -14.58 -3.67
C GLN A 130 11.48 -15.83 -4.27
N LYS A 131 10.26 -16.17 -3.85
CA LYS A 131 9.61 -17.44 -4.27
C LYS A 131 8.36 -17.24 -5.11
N VAL A 132 7.86 -16.02 -5.26
CA VAL A 132 6.78 -15.75 -6.22
C VAL A 132 7.37 -15.47 -7.58
N GLY A 133 6.91 -16.22 -8.57
CA GLY A 133 7.37 -16.10 -9.96
C GLY A 133 6.68 -14.95 -10.69
N TRP A 134 6.85 -13.72 -10.22
CA TRP A 134 6.43 -12.52 -10.94
C TRP A 134 7.12 -12.43 -12.29
N LYS A 135 6.39 -12.05 -13.33
CA LYS A 135 6.93 -12.04 -14.69
C LYS A 135 6.79 -10.68 -15.34
N ASP A 136 7.94 -10.06 -15.63
CA ASP A 136 8.06 -8.93 -16.54
C ASP A 136 7.13 -7.75 -16.20
N LEU A 137 7.08 -7.41 -14.89
CA LEU A 137 6.23 -6.34 -14.40
C LEU A 137 6.92 -4.98 -14.51
N ASP A 138 6.17 -3.96 -14.95
CA ASP A 138 6.60 -2.57 -14.85
C ASP A 138 6.47 -2.09 -13.39
N PHE A 139 5.33 -2.40 -12.78
CA PHE A 139 5.04 -2.05 -11.40
C PHE A 139 4.51 -3.24 -10.61
N ILE A 140 4.89 -3.31 -9.34
CA ILE A 140 4.15 -4.06 -8.34
C ILE A 140 3.61 -3.09 -7.29
N ILE A 141 2.30 -3.12 -7.10
CA ILE A 141 1.61 -2.36 -6.05
C ILE A 141 1.52 -3.26 -4.82
N VAL A 142 2.08 -2.80 -3.71
CA VAL A 142 2.07 -3.53 -2.43
C VAL A 142 1.06 -2.88 -1.51
N ASP A 143 -0.04 -3.56 -1.23
CA ASP A 143 -1.02 -3.18 -0.22
C ASP A 143 -0.46 -3.52 1.17
N MET A 144 0.04 -2.51 1.87
CA MET A 144 0.78 -2.64 3.13
C MET A 144 -0.15 -2.92 4.31
N PRO A 145 0.33 -3.59 5.38
CA PRO A 145 -0.41 -3.61 6.64
C PRO A 145 -0.73 -2.19 7.12
N PRO A 146 -1.90 -1.95 7.74
CA PRO A 146 -2.27 -0.64 8.26
C PRO A 146 -1.45 -0.27 9.51
N GLY A 147 -1.36 1.03 9.78
CA GLY A 147 -0.69 1.56 10.97
C GLY A 147 0.79 1.89 10.74
N THR A 148 1.51 2.15 11.83
CA THR A 148 2.96 2.43 11.86
C THR A 148 3.69 1.48 12.81
N GLY A 149 3.09 0.32 13.07
CA GLY A 149 3.60 -0.69 14.01
C GLY A 149 4.67 -1.61 13.40
N ASP A 150 5.07 -2.59 14.20
CA ASP A 150 6.19 -3.49 13.90
C ASP A 150 6.05 -4.23 12.57
N THR A 151 4.85 -4.61 12.20
CA THR A 151 4.59 -5.34 10.95
C THR A 151 4.88 -4.47 9.74
N GLN A 152 4.31 -3.26 9.69
CA GLN A 152 4.56 -2.32 8.60
C GLN A 152 6.03 -1.93 8.53
N LEU A 153 6.65 -1.70 9.69
CA LEU A 153 8.08 -1.41 9.78
C LEU A 153 8.92 -2.55 9.21
N THR A 154 8.61 -3.80 9.57
CA THR A 154 9.31 -5.00 9.06
C THR A 154 9.19 -5.10 7.54
N PHE A 155 7.99 -4.96 6.97
CA PHE A 155 7.81 -4.92 5.51
C PHE A 155 8.65 -3.82 4.86
N SER A 156 8.64 -2.62 5.42
CA SER A 156 9.37 -1.47 4.87
C SER A 156 10.89 -1.57 5.02
N GLN A 157 11.37 -2.37 5.95
CA GLN A 157 12.81 -2.64 6.17
C GLN A 157 13.33 -3.76 5.28
N GLU A 158 12.51 -4.77 5.00
CA GLU A 158 12.91 -5.98 4.29
C GLU A 158 12.69 -5.87 2.77
N ILE A 159 11.69 -5.11 2.31
CA ILE A 159 11.39 -4.96 0.88
C ILE A 159 12.00 -3.66 0.35
N LYS A 160 12.69 -3.76 -0.78
CA LYS A 160 13.11 -2.56 -1.53
C LYS A 160 11.88 -1.93 -2.18
N MET A 161 11.48 -0.77 -1.68
CA MET A 161 10.40 0.04 -2.23
C MET A 161 10.99 1.22 -2.99
N ASP A 162 10.55 1.43 -4.23
CA ASP A 162 10.98 2.54 -5.07
C ASP A 162 10.14 3.79 -4.83
N GLY A 163 8.97 3.63 -4.21
CA GLY A 163 8.12 4.71 -3.74
C GLY A 163 7.03 4.26 -2.80
N ALA A 164 6.42 5.21 -2.08
CA ALA A 164 5.27 4.98 -1.22
C ALA A 164 4.19 6.04 -1.46
N ILE A 165 2.93 5.63 -1.45
CA ILE A 165 1.74 6.48 -1.45
C ILE A 165 1.07 6.32 -0.09
N ILE A 166 0.75 7.42 0.56
CA ILE A 166 0.05 7.41 1.85
C ILE A 166 -1.40 7.79 1.63
N VAL A 167 -2.31 6.86 1.94
CA VAL A 167 -3.75 7.04 1.85
C VAL A 167 -4.32 7.38 3.23
N SER A 168 -5.09 8.42 3.33
CA SER A 168 -5.77 8.85 4.56
C SER A 168 -7.13 9.45 4.27
N THR A 169 -7.92 9.61 5.32
CA THR A 169 -9.13 10.44 5.34
C THR A 169 -8.79 11.79 5.96
N PRO A 170 -9.62 12.85 5.73
CA PRO A 170 -9.31 14.21 6.21
C PRO A 170 -9.47 14.41 7.71
N GLN A 171 -9.87 13.40 8.48
CA GLN A 171 -10.07 13.48 9.94
C GLN A 171 -8.76 13.81 10.68
N GLU A 172 -8.79 14.77 11.59
CA GLU A 172 -7.63 15.20 12.37
C GLU A 172 -6.94 14.04 13.12
N VAL A 173 -7.71 13.09 13.66
CA VAL A 173 -7.16 11.91 14.33
C VAL A 173 -6.34 11.04 13.36
N ALA A 174 -6.77 10.92 12.10
CA ALA A 174 -6.03 10.18 11.08
C ALA A 174 -4.74 10.89 10.67
N LEU A 175 -4.74 12.23 10.65
CA LEU A 175 -3.58 13.04 10.26
C LEU A 175 -2.41 12.91 11.23
N LEU A 176 -2.66 12.73 12.53
CA LEU A 176 -1.58 12.47 13.49
C LEU A 176 -0.79 11.21 13.13
N ASP A 177 -1.49 10.18 12.68
CA ASP A 177 -0.86 8.93 12.28
C ASP A 177 -0.19 9.05 10.91
N VAL A 178 -0.75 9.85 9.97
CA VAL A 178 -0.10 10.19 8.68
C VAL A 178 1.27 10.81 8.92
N LYS A 179 1.39 11.78 9.82
CA LYS A 179 2.67 12.42 10.20
C LYS A 179 3.70 11.39 10.71
N ARG A 180 3.26 10.37 11.45
CA ARG A 180 4.12 9.26 11.89
C ARG A 180 4.56 8.38 10.71
N GLY A 181 3.64 8.07 9.79
CA GLY A 181 3.92 7.32 8.58
C GLY A 181 4.95 8.02 7.68
N ILE A 182 4.81 9.33 7.46
CA ILE A 182 5.77 10.15 6.71
C ILE A 182 7.17 10.03 7.33
N LYS A 183 7.29 10.28 8.65
CA LYS A 183 8.55 10.19 9.36
C LYS A 183 9.18 8.79 9.32
N MET A 184 8.36 7.75 9.30
CA MET A 184 8.82 6.37 9.17
C MET A 184 9.45 6.14 7.79
N PHE A 185 8.77 6.48 6.70
CA PHE A 185 9.30 6.31 5.35
C PHE A 185 10.53 7.16 5.10
N ASP A 186 10.57 8.41 5.59
CA ASP A 186 11.75 9.28 5.51
C ASP A 186 12.95 8.66 6.22
N LYS A 187 12.78 8.10 7.44
CA LYS A 187 13.85 7.39 8.17
C LYS A 187 14.35 6.14 7.44
N LEU A 188 13.49 5.47 6.67
CA LEU A 188 13.83 4.29 5.91
C LEU A 188 14.39 4.61 4.51
N GLY A 189 14.46 5.90 4.15
CA GLY A 189 14.92 6.33 2.84
C GLY A 189 14.00 5.88 1.70
N VAL A 190 12.71 5.74 1.96
CA VAL A 190 11.70 5.44 0.93
C VAL A 190 11.07 6.75 0.46
N LYS A 191 11.15 7.01 -0.84
CA LYS A 191 10.56 8.20 -1.45
C LYS A 191 9.04 8.17 -1.29
N ILE A 192 8.46 9.19 -0.67
CA ILE A 192 7.00 9.38 -0.66
C ILE A 192 6.59 10.05 -1.95
N LEU A 193 5.83 9.36 -2.79
CA LEU A 193 5.32 9.85 -4.08
C LEU A 193 4.22 10.88 -3.87
N GLY A 194 3.51 10.77 -2.77
CA GLY A 194 2.53 11.74 -2.33
C GLY A 194 1.46 11.17 -1.40
N LEU A 195 0.56 12.06 -1.00
CA LEU A 195 -0.57 11.78 -0.12
C LEU A 195 -1.88 11.83 -0.90
N VAL A 196 -2.81 10.93 -0.57
CA VAL A 196 -4.16 10.88 -1.14
C VAL A 196 -5.19 11.09 -0.05
N ASP A 197 -6.11 12.04 -0.29
CA ASP A 197 -7.27 12.30 0.57
C ASP A 197 -8.44 11.44 0.09
N ASN A 198 -8.62 10.27 0.70
CA ASN A 198 -9.67 9.34 0.38
C ASN A 198 -10.92 9.62 1.23
N MET A 199 -12.09 9.36 0.68
CA MET A 199 -13.38 9.69 1.30
C MET A 199 -13.50 11.19 1.62
N SER A 200 -12.91 12.04 0.77
CA SER A 200 -12.74 13.47 1.00
C SER A 200 -14.08 14.24 1.04
N TYR A 201 -15.05 13.84 0.25
CA TYR A 201 -16.39 14.39 0.22
C TYR A 201 -17.39 13.38 -0.34
N PHE A 202 -18.65 13.64 -0.11
CA PHE A 202 -19.80 12.98 -0.74
C PHE A 202 -20.54 14.00 -1.60
N THR A 203 -20.92 13.65 -2.81
CA THR A 203 -21.79 14.49 -3.65
C THR A 203 -23.22 14.07 -3.44
N GLY A 204 -24.05 14.95 -2.88
CA GLY A 204 -25.47 14.70 -2.67
C GLY A 204 -26.29 14.82 -3.95
N ASP A 205 -27.55 14.41 -3.91
CA ASP A 205 -28.51 14.49 -5.02
C ASP A 205 -28.75 15.95 -5.48
N ASP A 206 -28.47 16.92 -4.60
CA ASP A 206 -28.53 18.36 -4.90
C ASP A 206 -27.26 18.87 -5.62
N GLY A 207 -26.31 18.00 -5.94
CA GLY A 207 -25.02 18.31 -6.57
C GLY A 207 -24.01 18.98 -5.63
N LYS A 208 -24.32 19.15 -4.35
CA LYS A 208 -23.40 19.76 -3.39
C LYS A 208 -22.44 18.74 -2.82
N LYS A 209 -21.22 19.21 -2.53
CA LYS A 209 -20.17 18.41 -1.87
C LYS A 209 -20.27 18.54 -0.36
N TYR A 210 -20.48 17.42 0.31
CA TYR A 210 -20.54 17.32 1.77
C TYR A 210 -19.22 16.75 2.30
N LYS A 211 -18.50 17.53 3.09
CA LYS A 211 -17.20 17.16 3.69
C LYS A 211 -17.43 16.40 5.01
N ILE A 212 -17.94 15.17 4.94
CA ILE A 212 -18.40 14.37 6.07
C ILE A 212 -17.30 14.16 7.12
N PHE A 213 -16.04 13.98 6.68
CA PHE A 213 -14.90 13.69 7.55
C PHE A 213 -13.96 14.88 7.77
N GLY A 214 -14.36 16.08 7.39
CA GLY A 214 -13.53 17.29 7.46
C GLY A 214 -13.04 17.73 6.09
N GLU A 215 -12.20 18.76 6.05
CA GLU A 215 -11.79 19.39 4.80
C GLU A 215 -10.30 19.70 4.77
N GLY A 216 -9.63 19.25 3.69
CA GLY A 216 -8.27 19.67 3.32
C GLY A 216 -7.17 19.28 4.30
N GLY A 217 -7.44 18.41 5.28
CA GLY A 217 -6.46 18.04 6.30
C GLY A 217 -5.26 17.31 5.70
N VAL A 218 -5.50 16.38 4.76
CA VAL A 218 -4.42 15.63 4.10
C VAL A 218 -3.57 16.56 3.22
N LYS A 219 -4.20 17.50 2.51
CA LYS A 219 -3.49 18.49 1.69
C LYS A 219 -2.58 19.38 2.55
N ARG A 220 -3.12 19.95 3.66
CA ARG A 220 -2.31 20.75 4.60
C ARG A 220 -1.15 19.94 5.19
N THR A 221 -1.38 18.64 5.47
CA THR A 221 -0.31 17.77 5.96
C THR A 221 0.76 17.52 4.89
N ALA A 222 0.37 17.35 3.63
CA ALA A 222 1.31 17.23 2.53
C ALA A 222 2.19 18.50 2.41
N GLU A 223 1.57 19.67 2.44
CA GLU A 223 2.27 20.98 2.42
C GLU A 223 3.21 21.14 3.62
N GLU A 224 2.77 20.81 4.84
CA GLU A 224 3.60 20.88 6.07
C GLU A 224 4.88 20.02 5.98
N PHE A 225 4.81 18.87 5.30
CA PHE A 225 5.94 17.94 5.17
C PHE A 225 6.62 18.01 3.80
N GLU A 226 6.32 19.00 2.98
CA GLU A 226 6.89 19.17 1.63
C GLU A 226 6.73 17.90 0.78
N LYS A 227 5.57 17.27 0.87
CA LYS A 227 5.22 16.10 0.05
C LYS A 227 4.15 16.47 -0.98
N GLU A 228 4.13 15.76 -2.10
CA GLU A 228 3.13 15.95 -3.15
C GLU A 228 1.72 15.60 -2.62
N PHE A 229 0.73 16.42 -2.94
CA PHE A 229 -0.68 16.09 -2.77
C PHE A 229 -1.21 15.52 -4.09
N LEU A 230 -1.46 14.22 -4.13
CA LEU A 230 -1.86 13.52 -5.35
C LEU A 230 -3.31 13.80 -5.75
N GLY A 231 -4.18 14.07 -4.78
CA GLY A 231 -5.56 14.43 -5.04
C GLY A 231 -6.55 13.89 -4.04
N GLU A 232 -7.83 14.14 -4.33
CA GLU A 232 -9.00 13.74 -3.54
C GLU A 232 -9.76 12.61 -4.25
N ILE A 233 -10.25 11.64 -3.48
CA ILE A 233 -11.18 10.61 -3.95
C ILE A 233 -12.46 10.74 -3.13
N PRO A 234 -13.62 11.00 -3.75
CA PRO A 234 -14.88 11.16 -3.03
C PRO A 234 -15.41 9.81 -2.54
N ILE A 235 -16.32 9.89 -1.58
CA ILE A 235 -17.18 8.76 -1.19
C ILE A 235 -18.17 8.51 -2.33
N ASN A 236 -18.21 7.27 -2.81
CA ASN A 236 -19.19 6.84 -3.80
C ASN A 236 -19.65 5.42 -3.47
N PRO A 237 -20.95 5.15 -3.29
CA PRO A 237 -21.48 3.84 -2.96
C PRO A 237 -21.14 2.75 -4.00
N GLU A 238 -21.00 3.13 -5.28
CA GLU A 238 -20.67 2.20 -6.35
C GLU A 238 -19.26 1.60 -6.18
N VAL A 239 -18.32 2.35 -5.61
CA VAL A 239 -16.96 1.85 -5.32
C VAL A 239 -17.03 0.67 -4.34
N GLY A 240 -17.82 0.80 -3.28
CA GLY A 240 -18.02 -0.28 -2.31
C GLY A 240 -18.72 -1.48 -2.93
N LYS A 241 -19.81 -1.24 -3.65
CA LYS A 241 -20.59 -2.28 -4.34
C LYS A 241 -19.71 -3.08 -5.32
N CYS A 242 -18.98 -2.40 -6.20
CA CYS A 242 -18.08 -3.05 -7.17
C CYS A 242 -16.99 -3.86 -6.48
N GLY A 243 -16.43 -3.37 -5.36
CA GLY A 243 -15.45 -4.11 -4.57
C GLY A 243 -16.03 -5.37 -3.92
N ASP A 244 -17.26 -5.32 -3.41
CA ASP A 244 -17.96 -6.45 -2.81
C ASP A 244 -18.36 -7.50 -3.85
N GLU A 245 -18.68 -7.08 -5.07
CA GLU A 245 -18.98 -7.94 -6.23
C GLU A 245 -17.72 -8.54 -6.87
N GLY A 246 -16.52 -8.26 -6.35
CA GLY A 246 -15.24 -8.79 -6.85
C GLY A 246 -14.80 -8.18 -8.19
N LYS A 247 -15.37 -7.07 -8.59
CA LYS A 247 -15.05 -6.32 -9.82
C LYS A 247 -14.88 -4.83 -9.50
N PRO A 248 -13.68 -4.39 -9.06
CA PRO A 248 -13.44 -3.01 -8.65
C PRO A 248 -13.83 -1.99 -9.72
N ILE A 249 -14.18 -0.76 -9.30
CA ILE A 249 -14.84 0.23 -10.16
C ILE A 249 -14.07 0.58 -11.43
N VAL A 250 -12.74 0.61 -11.38
CA VAL A 250 -11.90 0.88 -12.56
C VAL A 250 -12.06 -0.21 -13.63
N GLU A 251 -12.29 -1.46 -13.22
CA GLU A 251 -12.54 -2.59 -14.15
C GLU A 251 -14.03 -2.70 -14.50
N ALA A 252 -14.91 -2.41 -13.54
CA ALA A 252 -16.37 -2.52 -13.75
C ALA A 252 -16.91 -1.41 -14.65
N ASN A 253 -16.45 -0.18 -14.43
CA ASN A 253 -16.93 1.01 -15.13
C ASN A 253 -15.77 1.99 -15.39
N PRO A 254 -14.96 1.78 -16.45
CA PRO A 254 -13.79 2.60 -16.78
C PRO A 254 -14.11 4.08 -17.02
N ASP A 255 -15.32 4.40 -17.48
CA ASP A 255 -15.75 5.76 -17.79
C ASP A 255 -16.32 6.53 -16.59
N HIS A 256 -16.49 5.86 -15.46
CA HIS A 256 -16.97 6.48 -14.23
C HIS A 256 -16.04 7.59 -13.76
N GLU A 257 -16.57 8.64 -13.12
CA GLU A 257 -15.78 9.77 -12.62
C GLU A 257 -14.65 9.33 -11.67
N ILE A 258 -14.93 8.37 -10.79
CA ILE A 258 -13.94 7.80 -9.87
C ILE A 258 -12.83 7.07 -10.63
N SER A 259 -13.18 6.29 -11.67
CA SER A 259 -12.20 5.60 -12.51
C SER A 259 -11.28 6.59 -13.20
N LYS A 260 -11.80 7.71 -13.69
CA LYS A 260 -10.99 8.79 -14.28
C LYS A 260 -10.03 9.41 -13.27
N ILE A 261 -10.42 9.54 -12.00
CA ILE A 261 -9.49 9.99 -10.93
C ILE A 261 -8.32 9.02 -10.80
N TYR A 262 -8.59 7.71 -10.74
CA TYR A 262 -7.53 6.69 -10.67
C TYR A 262 -6.65 6.67 -11.93
N LEU A 263 -7.21 6.85 -13.13
CA LEU A 263 -6.45 6.95 -14.37
C LEU A 263 -5.50 8.16 -14.36
N ASN A 264 -5.96 9.30 -13.86
CA ASN A 264 -5.11 10.48 -13.70
C ASN A 264 -3.97 10.25 -12.71
N LEU A 265 -4.26 9.58 -11.57
CA LEU A 265 -3.24 9.17 -10.60
C LEU A 265 -2.23 8.20 -11.21
N ALA A 266 -2.70 7.20 -11.96
CA ALA A 266 -1.86 6.23 -12.65
C ALA A 266 -0.91 6.92 -13.66
N ASN A 267 -1.40 7.88 -14.43
CA ASN A 267 -0.57 8.66 -15.35
C ASN A 267 0.49 9.47 -14.61
N LYS A 268 0.15 10.13 -13.49
CA LYS A 268 1.12 10.84 -12.65
C LYS A 268 2.20 9.88 -12.12
N ILE A 269 1.82 8.71 -11.60
CA ILE A 269 2.77 7.73 -11.10
C ILE A 269 3.66 7.21 -12.23
N LYS A 270 3.07 6.86 -13.38
CA LYS A 270 3.83 6.39 -14.54
C LYS A 270 4.87 7.41 -14.99
N SER A 271 4.54 8.69 -15.05
CA SER A 271 5.45 9.76 -15.48
C SER A 271 6.65 9.98 -14.56
N ILE A 272 6.58 9.55 -13.30
CA ILE A 272 7.72 9.60 -12.35
C ILE A 272 8.82 8.60 -12.73
N TYR A 273 8.46 7.48 -13.36
CA TYR A 273 9.35 6.34 -13.60
C TYR A 273 9.63 6.08 -15.08
N PHE A 274 8.76 6.53 -15.96
CA PHE A 274 8.86 6.39 -17.40
C PHE A 274 8.71 7.77 -18.05
N SER A 275 9.77 8.55 -17.99
CA SER A 275 9.91 9.83 -18.69
C SER A 275 10.30 9.65 -20.15
#